data_b21165afe03e7cfbcfb94cccf02a94d9
#
_entry.id   b21165afe03e7cfbcfb94cccf02a94d9
#
_cell.length_a   1.000
_cell.length_b   1.000
_cell.length_c   1.000
_cell.angle_alpha   90.00
_cell.angle_beta   90.00
_cell.angle_gamma   90.00
#
_symmetry.space_group_name_H-M   'P 1'
#
loop_
_entity.id
_entity.type
_entity.pdbx_description
1 polymer ?
#
loop_
_entity_poly.entity_id
_entity_poly.type
_entity_poly.pdbx_seq_one_letter_code
_entity_poly.pdbx_strand_id
1 'polypeptide(L)'
;MIAAVTLAAAILTAAVFPSVVYSDYVGQYRVLVLNSYHKGYKWTDDMDRGIEKVFKESQVPYEIFMDYMDTKRLFNEEYMEILKGLFREKYKDLLFDVIISTDDNAFNFLLANRDNIFAGAPVVFCGVNNMDEKLLEGRTGYTGVSEDPDFRATINTILRIHPNTTEIAVVIDRTTTGFRIHETLIDVAAGYPQVKWRFLEDFTMEELVENVNSLHDNVVVLYTLFLRDKDERFYEYDQSTKLITEASPVPVYGTWDFSLGYGIIGGKLTSGFYEGVDAARMALRVLKGTPPETIPIVRESPNRYMFDYRIMKRFGIDPGIIPEESVMINRPFSVYEQFRGQILMVGALFFLLSSLVLILFGNIVHRRKAQNELARSAEQVRSSLGEKEILLKEVHHRVKNNLQVISGLLNLQAHHITDELSRGIYKESQNRVISMALIHEELYQARDLARVDFGAYIENLVENLFGSYSVDKDRVTLDLDIDHTEMVVDTAIPCGLIVNELISNCLKHAFPDGMNGRVRVAFHELDDKEYELVVSDDGVGLPLEMDITRTDSLGMQLVFLIVEQLKGKIEVSREGGTGFHILFREYLEASTDIL
;
A
#
# COMPACT_ATOMS: atom_id res chain seq x y z
N MET A 1 57.20 44.14 30.37
CA MET A 1 56.01 45.01 30.16
C MET A 1 55.23 44.67 28.90
N ILE A 2 55.85 44.17 27.84
CA ILE A 2 55.16 43.82 26.58
C ILE A 2 54.35 42.51 26.72
N ALA A 3 54.79 41.52 27.50
CA ALA A 3 54.07 40.27 27.71
C ALA A 3 52.81 40.39 28.58
N ALA A 4 52.65 41.40 29.39
CA ALA A 4 51.50 41.65 30.24
C ALA A 4 50.38 42.38 29.48
N VAL A 5 50.68 43.12 28.42
CA VAL A 5 49.76 43.88 27.61
C VAL A 5 49.09 42.92 26.55
N THR A 6 49.85 41.94 26.06
CA THR A 6 49.32 40.93 25.13
C THR A 6 48.38 39.94 25.83
N LEU A 7 48.60 39.61 27.11
CA LEU A 7 47.72 38.74 27.87
C LEU A 7 46.41 39.47 28.27
N ALA A 8 46.46 40.79 28.54
CA ALA A 8 45.28 41.59 28.83
C ALA A 8 44.37 41.82 27.55
N ALA A 9 44.98 41.96 26.37
CA ALA A 9 44.29 42.10 25.13
C ALA A 9 43.60 40.76 24.70
N ALA A 10 44.23 39.63 25.01
CA ALA A 10 43.61 38.29 24.72
C ALA A 10 42.43 37.96 25.67
N ILE A 11 42.49 38.53 26.92
CA ILE A 11 41.37 38.35 27.88
C ILE A 11 40.21 39.31 27.58
N LEU A 12 40.46 40.51 27.02
CA LEU A 12 39.39 41.45 26.66
C LEU A 12 38.68 41.11 25.34
N THR A 13 39.32 40.39 24.43
CA THR A 13 38.67 39.90 23.19
C THR A 13 37.84 38.65 23.43
N ALA A 14 38.05 37.92 24.52
CA ALA A 14 37.22 36.76 24.89
C ALA A 14 35.90 37.14 25.63
N ALA A 15 35.77 38.43 26.04
CA ALA A 15 34.62 38.89 26.85
C ALA A 15 33.54 39.64 26.07
N VAL A 16 33.65 39.80 24.73
CA VAL A 16 32.69 40.58 23.92
C VAL A 16 32.00 39.77 22.84
N PHE A 17 32.38 38.53 22.64
CA PHE A 17 31.51 37.61 21.89
C PHE A 17 30.78 36.73 22.91
N PRO A 18 29.42 36.76 22.96
CA PRO A 18 28.75 35.69 23.61
C PRO A 18 29.17 34.45 22.81
N SER A 19 30.06 33.64 23.38
CA SER A 19 30.24 32.28 22.97
C SER A 19 28.84 31.68 23.05
N VAL A 20 28.20 31.53 21.90
CA VAL A 20 27.14 30.54 21.75
C VAL A 20 27.81 29.25 22.20
N VAL A 21 27.60 28.91 23.48
CA VAL A 21 27.95 27.60 24.01
C VAL A 21 27.06 26.64 23.19
N TYR A 22 27.61 26.16 22.08
CA TYR A 22 27.18 24.91 21.54
C TYR A 22 27.47 23.90 22.65
N SER A 23 26.45 23.64 23.45
CA SER A 23 26.42 22.49 24.31
C SER A 23 26.69 21.30 23.39
N ASP A 24 27.84 20.63 23.54
CA ASP A 24 28.09 19.28 23.07
C ASP A 24 27.12 18.32 23.80
N TYR A 25 25.83 18.58 23.65
CA TYR A 25 24.81 17.61 23.90
C TYR A 25 24.90 16.66 22.71
N VAL A 26 25.36 15.43 22.93
CA VAL A 26 25.01 14.25 22.14
C VAL A 26 23.51 14.03 22.32
N GLY A 27 22.71 15.03 22.01
CA GLY A 27 21.28 15.13 22.12
C GLY A 27 20.66 15.04 20.72
N GLN A 28 19.51 14.44 20.66
CA GLN A 28 18.68 14.44 19.45
C GLN A 28 18.21 15.89 19.21
N TYR A 29 18.24 16.35 17.96
CA TYR A 29 17.60 17.60 17.57
C TYR A 29 16.09 17.51 17.78
N ARG A 30 15.49 18.53 18.36
CA ARG A 30 14.05 18.61 18.59
C ARG A 30 13.38 19.35 17.46
N VAL A 31 12.55 18.64 16.74
CA VAL A 31 11.80 19.15 15.60
C VAL A 31 10.32 19.19 15.96
N LEU A 32 9.71 20.37 15.89
CA LEU A 32 8.26 20.50 16.00
C LEU A 32 7.67 20.52 14.60
N VAL A 33 6.71 19.65 14.33
CA VAL A 33 5.82 19.75 13.16
C VAL A 33 4.49 20.30 13.67
N LEU A 34 4.18 21.52 13.27
CA LEU A 34 2.92 22.18 13.63
C LEU A 34 1.99 22.17 12.43
N ASN A 35 0.98 21.32 12.51
CA ASN A 35 0.01 21.12 11.44
C ASN A 35 -1.21 22.04 11.64
N SER A 36 -1.62 22.74 10.56
CA SER A 36 -2.85 23.53 10.58
C SER A 36 -4.09 22.69 10.79
N TYR A 37 -4.14 21.49 10.19
CA TYR A 37 -5.33 20.65 10.22
C TYR A 37 -5.13 19.43 11.15
N HIS A 38 -6.05 18.49 11.12
CA HIS A 38 -6.07 17.33 12.01
C HIS A 38 -5.39 16.10 11.40
N LYS A 39 -4.96 15.21 12.26
CA LYS A 39 -4.51 13.88 11.85
C LYS A 39 -5.68 13.10 11.25
N GLY A 40 -5.44 12.36 10.17
CA GLY A 40 -6.46 11.67 9.39
C GLY A 40 -6.96 12.49 8.20
N TYR A 41 -6.59 13.77 8.10
CA TYR A 41 -6.83 14.57 6.90
C TYR A 41 -5.72 14.25 5.89
N LYS A 42 -6.10 13.68 4.74
CA LYS A 42 -5.14 13.08 3.79
C LYS A 42 -3.98 14.01 3.41
N TRP A 43 -4.27 15.28 3.17
CA TRP A 43 -3.25 16.28 2.84
C TRP A 43 -2.20 16.42 3.94
N THR A 44 -2.65 16.55 5.20
CA THR A 44 -1.77 16.63 6.38
C THR A 44 -0.98 15.34 6.58
N ASP A 45 -1.65 14.19 6.52
CA ASP A 45 -1.00 12.88 6.67
C ASP A 45 0.03 12.64 5.56
N ASP A 46 -0.18 13.15 4.36
CA ASP A 46 0.77 13.04 3.25
C ASP A 46 2.00 13.93 3.50
N MET A 47 1.84 15.16 4.01
CA MET A 47 2.97 16.01 4.44
C MET A 47 3.75 15.37 5.58
N ASP A 48 3.07 14.88 6.61
CA ASP A 48 3.69 14.18 7.74
C ASP A 48 4.53 12.99 7.25
N ARG A 49 4.00 12.16 6.35
CA ARG A 49 4.74 11.03 5.76
C ARG A 49 5.98 11.48 4.97
N GLY A 50 5.87 12.59 4.25
CA GLY A 50 7.00 13.20 3.53
C GLY A 50 8.09 13.63 4.48
N ILE A 51 7.71 14.33 5.55
CA ILE A 51 8.62 14.80 6.61
C ILE A 51 9.29 13.61 7.31
N GLU A 52 8.49 12.67 7.81
CA GLU A 52 9.00 11.48 8.51
C GLU A 52 9.97 10.67 7.65
N LYS A 53 9.65 10.49 6.36
CA LYS A 53 10.52 9.76 5.43
C LYS A 53 11.91 10.37 5.36
N VAL A 54 12.00 11.68 5.19
CA VAL A 54 13.29 12.38 5.05
C VAL A 54 14.11 12.30 6.34
N PHE A 55 13.48 12.50 7.49
CA PHE A 55 14.16 12.38 8.77
C PHE A 55 14.62 10.94 9.04
N LYS A 56 13.78 9.94 8.74
CA LYS A 56 14.12 8.52 8.86
C LYS A 56 15.28 8.08 7.97
N GLU A 57 15.38 8.65 6.77
CA GLU A 57 16.48 8.39 5.83
C GLU A 57 17.74 9.21 6.18
N SER A 58 17.61 10.23 7.04
CA SER A 58 18.74 11.05 7.47
C SER A 58 19.58 10.29 8.52
N GLN A 59 20.86 10.64 8.61
CA GLN A 59 21.74 10.14 9.68
C GLN A 59 21.79 11.09 10.89
N VAL A 60 20.91 12.10 10.92
CA VAL A 60 20.86 13.12 11.97
C VAL A 60 20.03 12.55 13.12
N PRO A 61 20.50 12.54 14.37
CA PRO A 61 19.69 12.15 15.51
C PRO A 61 18.60 13.20 15.77
N TYR A 62 17.33 12.77 15.84
CA TYR A 62 16.19 13.68 15.98
C TYR A 62 15.10 13.11 16.90
N GLU A 63 14.31 14.03 17.46
CA GLU A 63 13.05 13.77 18.12
C GLU A 63 11.98 14.67 17.49
N ILE A 64 10.94 14.08 16.88
CA ILE A 64 9.84 14.82 16.24
C ILE A 64 8.66 14.91 17.19
N PHE A 65 8.20 16.14 17.42
CA PHE A 65 6.95 16.48 18.08
C PHE A 65 5.93 16.86 17.01
N MET A 66 4.80 16.16 16.94
CA MET A 66 3.74 16.48 15.99
C MET A 66 2.53 17.03 16.73
N ASP A 67 2.10 18.24 16.37
CA ASP A 67 0.89 18.88 16.88
C ASP A 67 -0.03 19.29 15.73
N TYR A 68 -1.32 19.24 16.03
CA TYR A 68 -2.40 19.51 15.09
C TYR A 68 -3.31 20.59 15.66
N MET A 69 -3.46 21.70 14.90
CA MET A 69 -4.31 22.84 15.31
C MET A 69 -5.79 22.59 15.02
N ASP A 70 -6.11 21.59 14.19
CA ASP A 70 -7.49 21.21 13.79
C ASP A 70 -8.36 22.38 13.25
N THR A 71 -7.72 23.33 12.58
CA THR A 71 -8.39 24.56 12.11
C THR A 71 -9.35 24.33 10.92
N LYS A 72 -9.39 23.10 10.37
CA LYS A 72 -10.39 22.73 9.36
C LYS A 72 -11.79 22.52 9.97
N ARG A 73 -11.83 22.05 11.23
CA ARG A 73 -13.07 21.78 11.96
C ARG A 73 -13.52 22.96 12.79
N LEU A 74 -12.57 23.66 13.39
CA LEU A 74 -12.84 24.81 14.26
C LEU A 74 -11.81 25.92 14.02
N PHE A 75 -12.27 27.06 13.52
CA PHE A 75 -11.42 28.22 13.26
C PHE A 75 -12.18 29.50 13.61
N ASN A 76 -11.86 30.06 14.77
CA ASN A 76 -12.30 31.39 15.22
C ASN A 76 -11.26 31.97 16.17
N GLU A 77 -11.40 33.25 16.50
CA GLU A 77 -10.45 33.99 17.36
C GLU A 77 -10.33 33.36 18.76
N GLU A 78 -11.43 32.94 19.36
CA GLU A 78 -11.45 32.33 20.71
C GLU A 78 -10.66 31.03 20.71
N TYR A 79 -10.85 30.19 19.71
CA TYR A 79 -10.11 28.93 19.56
C TYR A 79 -8.60 29.16 19.38
N MET A 80 -8.23 30.16 18.59
CA MET A 80 -6.82 30.50 18.38
C MET A 80 -6.14 31.01 19.66
N GLU A 81 -6.84 31.76 20.53
CA GLU A 81 -6.31 32.16 21.83
C GLU A 81 -6.20 30.95 22.80
N ILE A 82 -7.13 29.99 22.74
CA ILE A 82 -7.01 28.74 23.49
C ILE A 82 -5.76 27.96 23.06
N LEU A 83 -5.55 27.78 21.77
CA LEU A 83 -4.35 27.12 21.22
C LEU A 83 -3.07 27.83 21.66
N LYS A 84 -3.05 29.14 21.61
CA LYS A 84 -1.90 29.94 22.07
C LYS A 84 -1.60 29.72 23.57
N GLY A 85 -2.61 29.66 24.42
CA GLY A 85 -2.48 29.33 25.82
C GLY A 85 -1.95 27.90 26.03
N LEU A 86 -2.51 26.94 25.29
CA LEU A 86 -2.13 25.52 25.33
C LEU A 86 -0.66 25.34 24.93
N PHE A 87 -0.23 25.87 23.79
CA PHE A 87 1.14 25.70 23.31
C PHE A 87 2.15 26.41 24.20
N ARG A 88 1.80 27.59 24.77
CA ARG A 88 2.64 28.27 25.76
C ARG A 88 2.89 27.39 26.99
N GLU A 89 1.87 26.74 27.54
CA GLU A 89 2.02 25.87 28.70
C GLU A 89 2.71 24.54 28.32
N LYS A 90 2.36 23.96 27.18
CA LYS A 90 2.91 22.68 26.71
C LYS A 90 4.42 22.77 26.46
N TYR A 91 4.88 23.90 25.93
CA TYR A 91 6.25 24.06 25.44
C TYR A 91 7.11 25.03 26.25
N LYS A 92 6.63 25.50 27.41
CA LYS A 92 7.34 26.49 28.24
C LYS A 92 8.79 26.11 28.63
N ASP A 93 9.03 24.80 28.76
CA ASP A 93 10.35 24.26 29.19
C ASP A 93 11.04 23.48 28.03
N LEU A 94 10.54 23.62 26.81
CA LEU A 94 11.06 22.95 25.63
C LEU A 94 11.55 23.95 24.58
N LEU A 95 12.80 23.73 24.14
CA LEU A 95 13.39 24.47 23.03
C LEU A 95 13.41 23.56 21.80
N PHE A 96 12.99 24.10 20.67
CA PHE A 96 13.04 23.42 19.38
C PHE A 96 14.20 23.96 18.56
N ASP A 97 14.91 23.07 17.87
CA ASP A 97 16.00 23.42 16.97
C ASP A 97 15.46 23.89 15.61
N VAL A 98 14.27 23.41 15.22
CA VAL A 98 13.53 23.85 14.05
C VAL A 98 12.04 23.52 14.19
N ILE A 99 11.19 24.37 13.62
CA ILE A 99 9.75 24.14 13.49
C ILE A 99 9.44 23.98 12.01
N ILE A 100 8.74 22.92 11.66
CA ILE A 100 8.12 22.76 10.34
C ILE A 100 6.65 23.11 10.49
N SER A 101 6.16 24.14 9.79
CA SER A 101 4.74 24.47 9.77
C SER A 101 4.09 24.03 8.48
N THR A 102 2.90 23.46 8.58
CA THR A 102 2.14 23.08 7.41
C THR A 102 0.90 23.97 7.27
N ASP A 103 0.67 24.43 6.06
CA ASP A 103 -0.46 25.28 5.67
C ASP A 103 -0.52 26.67 6.31
N ASP A 104 -1.44 27.49 5.81
CA ASP A 104 -1.57 28.92 6.15
C ASP A 104 -1.79 29.19 7.65
N ASN A 105 -2.62 28.37 8.33
CA ASN A 105 -3.02 28.70 9.70
C ASN A 105 -1.90 28.49 10.70
N ALA A 106 -1.12 27.42 10.57
CA ALA A 106 0.06 27.19 11.43
C ALA A 106 1.16 28.22 11.14
N PHE A 107 1.37 28.55 9.86
CA PHE A 107 2.32 29.59 9.47
C PHE A 107 1.94 30.95 10.06
N ASN A 108 0.69 31.37 9.90
CA ASN A 108 0.20 32.64 10.45
C ASN A 108 0.24 32.65 11.99
N PHE A 109 -0.05 31.53 12.64
CA PHE A 109 0.09 31.38 14.07
C PHE A 109 1.55 31.62 14.53
N LEU A 110 2.52 31.04 13.81
CA LEU A 110 3.94 31.21 14.10
C LEU A 110 4.43 32.64 13.79
N LEU A 111 3.94 33.28 12.73
CA LEU A 111 4.24 34.69 12.46
C LEU A 111 3.88 35.61 13.64
N ALA A 112 2.79 35.29 14.34
CA ALA A 112 2.30 36.08 15.47
C ALA A 112 2.90 35.68 16.83
N ASN A 113 3.28 34.42 17.02
CA ASN A 113 3.54 33.85 18.35
C ASN A 113 4.89 33.16 18.53
N ARG A 114 5.70 32.97 17.47
CA ARG A 114 6.96 32.23 17.50
C ARG A 114 7.90 32.68 18.61
N ASP A 115 8.15 33.97 18.67
CA ASP A 115 9.13 34.55 19.60
C ASP A 115 8.68 34.42 21.07
N ASN A 116 7.37 34.45 21.29
CA ASN A 116 6.76 34.40 22.63
C ASN A 116 6.52 32.98 23.15
N ILE A 117 6.37 31.98 22.27
CA ILE A 117 6.01 30.62 22.65
C ILE A 117 7.19 29.67 22.39
N PHE A 118 7.86 29.84 21.26
CA PHE A 118 8.89 28.90 20.80
C PHE A 118 10.31 29.51 20.80
N ALA A 119 10.54 30.52 21.62
CA ALA A 119 11.84 31.18 21.80
C ALA A 119 12.55 31.59 20.49
N GLY A 120 11.80 31.95 19.47
CA GLY A 120 12.33 32.37 18.17
C GLY A 120 12.94 31.24 17.34
N ALA A 121 12.54 29.98 17.57
CA ALA A 121 13.04 28.83 16.82
C ALA A 121 12.88 29.04 15.30
N PRO A 122 13.84 28.57 14.48
CA PRO A 122 13.75 28.64 13.03
C PRO A 122 12.50 27.95 12.51
N VAL A 123 11.86 28.55 11.49
CA VAL A 123 10.63 28.00 10.87
C VAL A 123 10.90 27.66 9.41
N VAL A 124 10.53 26.45 9.04
CA VAL A 124 10.43 26.00 7.65
C VAL A 124 8.97 25.71 7.36
N PHE A 125 8.37 26.48 6.47
CA PHE A 125 6.95 26.31 6.12
C PHE A 125 6.78 25.50 4.85
N CYS A 126 5.63 24.80 4.70
CA CYS A 126 5.12 24.21 3.46
C CYS A 126 3.60 24.26 3.41
N GLY A 127 3.02 24.08 2.25
CA GLY A 127 1.57 24.16 2.06
C GLY A 127 1.01 25.58 2.25
N VAL A 128 1.84 26.59 2.22
CA VAL A 128 1.39 27.99 2.32
C VAL A 128 1.03 28.52 0.95
N ASN A 129 -0.24 28.84 0.79
CA ASN A 129 -0.78 29.25 -0.51
C ASN A 129 -0.27 30.64 -0.94
N ASN A 130 0.25 30.76 -2.17
CA ASN A 130 0.66 32.03 -2.77
C ASN A 130 1.48 32.92 -1.81
N MET A 131 2.56 32.37 -1.25
CA MET A 131 3.36 33.03 -0.23
C MET A 131 3.80 34.45 -0.65
N ASP A 132 3.31 35.46 0.04
CA ASP A 132 3.77 36.83 -0.12
C ASP A 132 4.98 37.09 0.81
N GLU A 133 6.16 37.24 0.22
CA GLU A 133 7.39 37.50 0.98
C GLU A 133 7.35 38.79 1.81
N LYS A 134 6.44 39.72 1.49
CA LYS A 134 6.21 40.92 2.32
C LYS A 134 5.81 40.57 3.75
N LEU A 135 5.18 39.42 3.97
CA LEU A 135 4.86 38.93 5.30
C LEU A 135 6.10 38.66 6.15
N LEU A 136 7.25 38.44 5.50
CA LEU A 136 8.53 38.21 6.15
C LEU A 136 9.44 39.46 6.22
N GLU A 137 9.02 40.59 5.67
CA GLU A 137 9.80 41.83 5.76
C GLU A 137 10.05 42.20 7.23
N GLY A 138 11.33 42.37 7.57
CA GLY A 138 11.78 42.66 8.95
C GLY A 138 11.77 41.44 9.90
N ARG A 139 11.48 40.22 9.41
CA ARG A 139 11.50 38.98 10.19
C ARG A 139 12.66 38.10 9.71
N THR A 140 13.36 37.46 10.65
CA THR A 140 14.41 36.50 10.36
C THR A 140 14.02 35.09 10.82
N GLY A 141 14.75 34.09 10.35
CA GLY A 141 14.52 32.70 10.79
C GLY A 141 13.40 31.99 10.10
N TYR A 142 12.96 32.43 8.91
CA TYR A 142 11.94 31.77 8.10
C TYR A 142 12.49 31.39 6.73
N THR A 143 12.10 30.21 6.27
CA THR A 143 12.25 29.73 4.90
C THR A 143 11.16 28.68 4.63
N GLY A 144 11.03 28.20 3.41
CA GLY A 144 10.06 27.14 3.13
C GLY A 144 9.70 26.98 1.66
N VAL A 145 8.58 26.29 1.44
CA VAL A 145 8.01 25.96 0.15
C VAL A 145 6.61 26.56 0.05
N SER A 146 6.35 27.37 -0.98
CA SER A 146 5.02 27.89 -1.27
C SER A 146 4.18 26.82 -1.98
N GLU A 147 2.92 26.68 -1.60
CA GLU A 147 1.96 25.86 -2.34
C GLU A 147 1.42 26.69 -3.52
N ASP A 148 1.80 26.27 -4.73
CA ASP A 148 1.39 26.92 -5.97
C ASP A 148 1.09 25.86 -7.04
N PRO A 149 -0.20 25.53 -7.30
CA PRO A 149 -0.58 24.56 -8.31
C PRO A 149 -0.21 25.05 -9.72
N ASP A 150 0.50 24.21 -10.48
CA ASP A 150 0.88 24.53 -11.86
C ASP A 150 -0.27 24.23 -12.84
N PHE A 151 -1.25 25.13 -12.83
CA PHE A 151 -2.39 25.03 -13.74
C PHE A 151 -1.97 25.04 -15.21
N ARG A 152 -0.99 25.87 -15.58
CA ARG A 152 -0.52 25.99 -16.97
C ARG A 152 0.06 24.68 -17.49
N ALA A 153 0.87 24.01 -16.71
CA ALA A 153 1.45 22.73 -17.10
C ALA A 153 0.38 21.63 -17.23
N THR A 154 -0.62 21.62 -16.32
CA THR A 154 -1.75 20.69 -16.42
C THR A 154 -2.59 20.97 -17.67
N ILE A 155 -2.93 22.23 -17.96
CA ILE A 155 -3.69 22.64 -19.15
C ILE A 155 -2.92 22.32 -20.43
N ASN A 156 -1.62 22.61 -20.48
CA ASN A 156 -0.78 22.27 -21.62
C ASN A 156 -0.77 20.75 -21.87
N THR A 157 -0.79 19.97 -20.80
CA THR A 157 -0.86 18.51 -20.88
C THR A 157 -2.22 18.06 -21.42
N ILE A 158 -3.31 18.64 -20.94
CA ILE A 158 -4.67 18.39 -21.45
C ILE A 158 -4.72 18.65 -22.95
N LEU A 159 -4.28 19.84 -23.41
CA LEU A 159 -4.35 20.23 -24.81
C LEU A 159 -3.41 19.41 -25.72
N ARG A 160 -2.32 18.89 -25.17
CA ARG A 160 -1.43 17.97 -25.90
C ARG A 160 -2.07 16.60 -26.06
N ILE A 161 -2.73 16.09 -25.04
CA ILE A 161 -3.39 14.77 -25.06
C ILE A 161 -4.70 14.83 -25.85
N HIS A 162 -5.45 15.93 -25.71
CA HIS A 162 -6.73 16.16 -26.36
C HIS A 162 -6.69 17.40 -27.25
N PRO A 163 -6.04 17.34 -28.44
CA PRO A 163 -5.85 18.50 -29.30
C PRO A 163 -7.16 19.08 -29.86
N ASN A 164 -8.25 18.33 -29.82
CA ASN A 164 -9.57 18.77 -30.27
C ASN A 164 -10.40 19.41 -29.16
N THR A 165 -9.83 19.68 -27.99
CA THR A 165 -10.54 20.32 -26.87
C THR A 165 -10.96 21.73 -27.25
N THR A 166 -12.26 21.99 -27.20
CA THR A 166 -12.85 23.31 -27.47
C THR A 166 -13.32 24.01 -26.19
N GLU A 167 -13.54 23.24 -25.10
CA GLU A 167 -14.01 23.77 -23.84
C GLU A 167 -13.33 23.05 -22.68
N ILE A 168 -12.92 23.82 -21.64
CA ILE A 168 -12.51 23.28 -20.35
C ILE A 168 -13.58 23.68 -19.32
N ALA A 169 -14.22 22.67 -18.74
CA ALA A 169 -15.17 22.84 -17.64
C ALA A 169 -14.40 22.73 -16.32
N VAL A 170 -14.33 23.81 -15.56
CA VAL A 170 -13.61 23.87 -14.28
C VAL A 170 -14.58 23.59 -13.16
N VAL A 171 -14.35 22.52 -12.40
CA VAL A 171 -15.09 22.22 -11.18
C VAL A 171 -14.37 22.85 -10.00
N ILE A 172 -15.08 23.73 -9.30
CA ILE A 172 -14.53 24.52 -8.20
C ILE A 172 -15.65 24.88 -7.22
N ASP A 173 -15.34 24.99 -5.93
CA ASP A 173 -16.27 25.44 -4.91
C ASP A 173 -16.12 26.95 -4.61
N ARG A 174 -16.99 27.48 -3.75
CA ARG A 174 -16.98 28.88 -3.31
C ARG A 174 -16.33 29.10 -1.95
N THR A 175 -15.49 28.17 -1.50
CA THR A 175 -14.66 28.40 -0.31
C THR A 175 -13.63 29.50 -0.55
N THR A 176 -13.00 29.99 0.50
CA THR A 176 -11.91 30.99 0.38
C THR A 176 -10.80 30.50 -0.55
N THR A 177 -10.47 29.21 -0.48
CA THR A 177 -9.47 28.59 -1.38
C THR A 177 -10.00 28.55 -2.80
N GLY A 178 -11.26 28.13 -3.01
CA GLY A 178 -11.89 28.13 -4.32
C GLY A 178 -11.93 29.49 -4.99
N PHE A 179 -12.25 30.55 -4.26
CA PHE A 179 -12.20 31.93 -4.81
C PHE A 179 -10.80 32.32 -5.31
N ARG A 180 -9.75 32.02 -4.55
CA ARG A 180 -8.37 32.31 -4.97
C ARG A 180 -7.98 31.52 -6.22
N ILE A 181 -8.35 30.25 -6.28
CA ILE A 181 -8.12 29.39 -7.46
C ILE A 181 -8.87 29.95 -8.66
N HIS A 182 -10.11 30.40 -8.49
CA HIS A 182 -10.93 31.01 -9.55
C HIS A 182 -10.21 32.21 -10.13
N GLU A 183 -9.79 33.18 -9.31
CA GLU A 183 -9.04 34.37 -9.75
C GLU A 183 -7.78 33.97 -10.53
N THR A 184 -6.99 33.04 -9.99
CA THR A 184 -5.77 32.54 -10.66
C THR A 184 -6.11 31.91 -12.03
N LEU A 185 -7.19 31.14 -12.10
CA LEU A 185 -7.57 30.44 -13.34
C LEU A 185 -8.15 31.42 -14.39
N ILE A 186 -8.78 32.53 -14.00
CA ILE A 186 -9.14 33.58 -14.94
C ILE A 186 -7.90 34.16 -15.63
N ASP A 187 -6.85 34.45 -14.86
CA ASP A 187 -5.60 34.99 -15.40
C ASP A 187 -4.87 33.92 -16.28
N VAL A 188 -4.94 32.68 -15.88
CA VAL A 188 -4.38 31.56 -16.68
C VAL A 188 -5.17 31.40 -17.96
N ALA A 189 -6.50 31.43 -17.91
CA ALA A 189 -7.43 31.28 -19.04
C ALA A 189 -7.18 32.30 -20.14
N ALA A 190 -6.80 33.52 -19.79
CA ALA A 190 -6.43 34.57 -20.74
C ALA A 190 -5.29 34.18 -21.67
N GLY A 191 -4.42 33.25 -21.26
CA GLY A 191 -3.36 32.67 -22.07
C GLY A 191 -3.82 31.60 -23.08
N TYR A 192 -5.09 31.19 -23.05
CA TYR A 192 -5.67 30.14 -23.89
C TYR A 192 -6.94 30.57 -24.58
N PRO A 193 -6.91 31.62 -25.42
CA PRO A 193 -8.11 32.22 -26.06
C PRO A 193 -8.81 31.26 -27.03
N GLN A 194 -8.15 30.18 -27.45
CA GLN A 194 -8.71 29.17 -28.35
C GLN A 194 -9.64 28.17 -27.62
N VAL A 195 -9.69 28.21 -26.28
CA VAL A 195 -10.49 27.32 -25.44
C VAL A 195 -11.56 28.12 -24.72
N LYS A 196 -12.79 27.65 -24.79
CA LYS A 196 -13.87 28.18 -23.98
C LYS A 196 -13.74 27.70 -22.54
N TRP A 197 -13.88 28.60 -21.57
CA TRP A 197 -13.85 28.30 -20.15
C TRP A 197 -15.23 28.37 -19.55
N ARG A 198 -15.64 27.33 -18.82
CA ARG A 198 -16.88 27.26 -18.08
C ARG A 198 -16.62 26.87 -16.65
N PHE A 199 -16.87 27.78 -15.71
CA PHE A 199 -16.71 27.51 -14.29
C PHE A 199 -18.01 26.89 -13.74
N LEU A 200 -17.87 25.67 -13.20
CA LEU A 200 -18.93 24.91 -12.52
C LEU A 200 -18.75 25.15 -11.02
N GLU A 201 -19.31 26.25 -10.56
CA GLU A 201 -19.28 26.73 -9.18
C GLU A 201 -20.69 26.95 -8.66
N ASP A 202 -21.11 27.13 -7.57
CA ASP A 202 -22.47 27.50 -7.12
C ASP A 202 -23.56 26.47 -7.47
N PHE A 203 -23.22 25.20 -7.36
CA PHE A 203 -24.13 24.08 -7.55
C PHE A 203 -24.25 23.24 -6.27
N THR A 204 -25.39 22.58 -6.07
CA THR A 204 -25.43 21.43 -5.17
C THR A 204 -24.64 20.27 -5.81
N MET A 205 -24.28 19.27 -5.05
CA MET A 205 -23.58 18.10 -5.62
C MET A 205 -24.44 17.41 -6.69
N GLU A 206 -25.73 17.31 -6.47
CA GLU A 206 -26.67 16.69 -7.40
C GLU A 206 -26.73 17.49 -8.71
N GLU A 207 -26.87 18.82 -8.63
CA GLU A 207 -26.85 19.72 -9.81
C GLU A 207 -25.52 19.65 -10.56
N LEU A 208 -24.39 19.58 -9.82
CA LEU A 208 -23.06 19.46 -10.41
C LEU A 208 -22.89 18.15 -11.16
N VAL A 209 -23.32 17.05 -10.56
CA VAL A 209 -23.31 15.71 -11.18
C VAL A 209 -24.12 15.68 -12.47
N GLU A 210 -25.32 16.28 -12.48
CA GLU A 210 -26.14 16.39 -13.69
C GLU A 210 -25.45 17.25 -14.77
N ASN A 211 -24.86 18.38 -14.39
CA ASN A 211 -24.12 19.23 -15.31
C ASN A 211 -22.92 18.50 -15.93
N VAL A 212 -22.13 17.81 -15.10
CA VAL A 212 -20.97 17.05 -15.57
C VAL A 212 -21.39 15.87 -16.45
N ASN A 213 -22.47 15.16 -16.10
CA ASN A 213 -23.00 14.06 -16.90
C ASN A 213 -23.53 14.49 -18.28
N SER A 214 -23.92 15.76 -18.41
CA SER A 214 -24.40 16.34 -19.69
C SER A 214 -23.27 16.77 -20.63
N LEU A 215 -22.01 16.66 -20.22
CA LEU A 215 -20.87 17.04 -21.05
C LEU A 215 -20.69 16.06 -22.23
N HIS A 216 -20.21 16.59 -23.35
CA HIS A 216 -20.07 15.83 -24.59
C HIS A 216 -18.66 16.02 -25.17
N ASP A 217 -18.38 15.31 -26.24
CA ASP A 217 -17.09 15.28 -26.91
C ASP A 217 -16.47 16.68 -27.09
N ASN A 218 -15.14 16.75 -27.02
CA ASN A 218 -14.31 17.96 -27.06
C ASN A 218 -14.38 18.86 -25.82
N VAL A 219 -15.05 18.44 -24.74
CA VAL A 219 -14.97 19.04 -23.42
C VAL A 219 -14.03 18.23 -22.54
N VAL A 220 -13.23 18.90 -21.74
CA VAL A 220 -12.41 18.28 -20.70
C VAL A 220 -12.76 18.93 -19.37
N VAL A 221 -12.86 18.15 -18.31
CA VAL A 221 -13.07 18.67 -16.96
C VAL A 221 -11.73 18.89 -16.28
N LEU A 222 -11.52 20.09 -15.74
CA LEU A 222 -10.46 20.40 -14.80
C LEU A 222 -11.06 20.45 -13.40
N TYR A 223 -10.84 19.39 -12.64
CA TYR A 223 -11.25 19.30 -11.23
C TYR A 223 -10.19 19.96 -10.35
N THR A 224 -10.57 20.99 -9.63
CA THR A 224 -9.72 21.67 -8.65
C THR A 224 -10.09 21.22 -7.24
N LEU A 225 -11.03 21.88 -6.61
CA LEU A 225 -11.56 21.57 -5.29
C LEU A 225 -13.08 21.65 -5.31
N PHE A 226 -13.75 20.71 -4.64
CA PHE A 226 -15.18 20.79 -4.36
C PHE A 226 -15.47 20.14 -3.00
N LEU A 227 -15.27 20.93 -1.94
CA LEU A 227 -15.41 20.50 -0.54
C LEU A 227 -16.73 20.94 0.06
N ARG A 228 -17.30 22.04 -0.44
CA ARG A 228 -18.60 22.54 -0.03
C ARG A 228 -19.44 22.86 -1.25
N ASP A 229 -20.65 22.38 -1.21
CA ASP A 229 -21.63 22.74 -2.24
C ASP A 229 -22.35 24.06 -1.90
N LYS A 230 -23.25 24.49 -2.79
CA LYS A 230 -24.05 25.72 -2.65
C LYS A 230 -24.89 25.74 -1.36
N ASP A 231 -25.28 24.58 -0.84
CA ASP A 231 -26.06 24.44 0.40
C ASP A 231 -25.17 24.25 1.64
N GLU A 232 -23.87 24.59 1.54
CA GLU A 232 -22.85 24.47 2.59
C GLU A 232 -22.61 23.03 3.07
N ARG A 233 -23.10 22.01 2.34
CA ARG A 233 -22.84 20.61 2.66
C ARG A 233 -21.38 20.28 2.38
N PHE A 234 -20.71 19.69 3.37
CA PHE A 234 -19.31 19.29 3.27
C PHE A 234 -19.16 17.91 2.63
N TYR A 235 -18.15 17.78 1.78
CA TYR A 235 -17.72 16.53 1.14
C TYR A 235 -16.23 16.33 1.34
N GLU A 236 -15.83 15.11 1.65
CA GLU A 236 -14.41 14.71 1.65
C GLU A 236 -13.89 14.68 0.21
N TYR A 237 -12.58 14.85 0.05
CA TYR A 237 -11.94 14.89 -1.28
C TYR A 237 -12.24 13.68 -2.16
N ASP A 238 -12.15 12.48 -1.57
CA ASP A 238 -12.39 11.23 -2.29
C ASP A 238 -13.86 11.08 -2.69
N GLN A 239 -14.78 11.50 -1.84
CA GLN A 239 -16.22 11.47 -2.11
C GLN A 239 -16.59 12.39 -3.26
N SER A 240 -16.21 13.68 -3.18
CA SER A 240 -16.54 14.65 -4.22
C SER A 240 -15.86 14.30 -5.55
N THR A 241 -14.57 13.96 -5.52
CA THR A 241 -13.84 13.53 -6.73
C THR A 241 -14.52 12.34 -7.38
N LYS A 242 -14.86 11.31 -6.60
CA LYS A 242 -15.46 10.09 -7.11
C LYS A 242 -16.83 10.31 -7.73
N LEU A 243 -17.70 11.06 -7.04
CA LEU A 243 -19.04 11.39 -7.55
C LEU A 243 -18.98 12.08 -8.91
N ILE A 244 -18.07 13.06 -9.05
CA ILE A 244 -17.91 13.85 -10.26
C ILE A 244 -17.28 13.02 -11.38
N THR A 245 -16.23 12.23 -11.09
CA THR A 245 -15.52 11.44 -12.10
C THR A 245 -16.32 10.23 -12.58
N GLU A 246 -17.16 9.64 -11.72
CA GLU A 246 -18.07 8.56 -12.10
C GLU A 246 -19.21 9.07 -12.99
N ALA A 247 -19.69 10.27 -12.75
CA ALA A 247 -20.72 10.91 -13.57
C ALA A 247 -20.18 11.42 -14.91
N SER A 248 -18.89 11.71 -15.01
CA SER A 248 -18.31 12.34 -16.20
C SER A 248 -18.16 11.35 -17.36
N PRO A 249 -18.81 11.64 -18.52
CA PRO A 249 -18.55 10.91 -19.75
C PRO A 249 -17.23 11.34 -20.43
N VAL A 250 -16.66 12.47 -20.02
CA VAL A 250 -15.46 13.08 -20.60
C VAL A 250 -14.26 13.00 -19.65
N PRO A 251 -13.03 13.17 -20.15
CA PRO A 251 -11.82 13.12 -19.34
C PRO A 251 -11.82 14.14 -18.21
N VAL A 252 -11.48 13.72 -16.98
CA VAL A 252 -11.33 14.58 -15.82
C VAL A 252 -9.87 14.63 -15.40
N TYR A 253 -9.28 15.81 -15.39
CA TYR A 253 -7.93 16.09 -14.89
C TYR A 253 -8.01 16.78 -13.54
N GLY A 254 -6.95 16.65 -12.75
CA GLY A 254 -6.87 17.29 -11.43
C GLY A 254 -5.64 18.15 -11.27
N THR A 255 -5.56 18.81 -10.12
CA THR A 255 -4.45 19.68 -9.75
C THR A 255 -3.79 19.29 -8.42
N TRP A 256 -4.43 18.41 -7.62
CA TRP A 256 -3.90 17.85 -6.39
C TRP A 256 -3.88 16.32 -6.42
N ASP A 257 -2.87 15.74 -5.79
CA ASP A 257 -2.64 14.30 -5.78
C ASP A 257 -3.62 13.52 -4.89
N PHE A 258 -4.27 14.16 -3.93
CA PHE A 258 -5.30 13.50 -3.11
C PHE A 258 -6.54 13.08 -3.92
N SER A 259 -6.75 13.64 -5.11
CA SER A 259 -7.80 13.22 -6.05
C SER A 259 -7.36 12.06 -6.95
N LEU A 260 -6.06 11.75 -6.98
CA LEU A 260 -5.52 10.69 -7.83
C LEU A 260 -5.92 9.30 -7.29
N GLY A 261 -6.41 8.45 -8.20
CA GLY A 261 -6.96 7.15 -7.82
C GLY A 261 -8.47 7.12 -7.62
N TYR A 262 -9.11 8.30 -7.56
CA TYR A 262 -10.56 8.46 -7.43
C TYR A 262 -11.24 8.87 -8.75
N GLY A 263 -10.58 8.62 -9.88
CA GLY A 263 -11.17 8.74 -11.21
C GLY A 263 -10.64 9.87 -12.07
N ILE A 264 -9.80 10.78 -11.55
CA ILE A 264 -9.06 11.71 -12.39
C ILE A 264 -7.98 10.98 -13.20
N ILE A 265 -7.71 11.47 -14.40
CA ILE A 265 -6.61 10.98 -15.25
C ILE A 265 -5.27 11.31 -14.61
N GLY A 266 -5.13 12.51 -14.08
CA GLY A 266 -3.91 13.06 -13.52
C GLY A 266 -3.69 14.51 -13.92
N GLY A 267 -2.43 14.94 -13.96
CA GLY A 267 -1.99 16.29 -14.28
C GLY A 267 -0.60 16.55 -13.74
N LYS A 268 -0.16 17.80 -13.70
CA LYS A 268 0.96 18.23 -12.88
C LYS A 268 0.41 18.60 -11.49
N LEU A 269 0.42 17.59 -10.62
CA LEU A 269 -0.30 17.63 -9.35
C LEU A 269 0.55 18.20 -8.23
N THR A 270 -0.06 19.06 -7.42
CA THR A 270 0.46 19.49 -6.12
C THR A 270 0.32 18.35 -5.12
N SER A 271 1.37 18.05 -4.40
CA SER A 271 1.44 16.88 -3.53
C SER A 271 1.93 17.25 -2.14
N GLY A 272 1.08 17.02 -1.14
CA GLY A 272 1.45 17.22 0.26
C GLY A 272 2.69 16.41 0.66
N PHE A 273 2.83 15.20 0.11
CA PHE A 273 3.99 14.37 0.38
C PHE A 273 5.31 15.04 -0.08
N TYR A 274 5.36 15.58 -1.31
CA TYR A 274 6.56 16.25 -1.81
C TYR A 274 6.80 17.60 -1.16
N GLU A 275 5.74 18.33 -0.80
CA GLU A 275 5.83 19.54 0.05
C GLU A 275 6.54 19.21 1.37
N GLY A 276 6.07 18.18 2.08
CA GLY A 276 6.69 17.72 3.33
C GLY A 276 8.14 17.24 3.15
N VAL A 277 8.43 16.56 2.03
CA VAL A 277 9.81 16.12 1.71
C VAL A 277 10.74 17.31 1.57
N ASP A 278 10.35 18.35 0.83
CA ASP A 278 11.23 19.48 0.58
C ASP A 278 11.36 20.37 1.82
N ALA A 279 10.27 20.56 2.59
CA ALA A 279 10.35 21.23 3.88
C ALA A 279 11.30 20.51 4.86
N ALA A 280 11.20 19.19 4.95
CA ALA A 280 12.10 18.40 5.81
C ALA A 280 13.57 18.48 5.36
N ARG A 281 13.83 18.49 4.06
CA ARG A 281 15.20 18.70 3.52
C ARG A 281 15.75 20.07 3.89
N MET A 282 14.91 21.11 3.84
CA MET A 282 15.29 22.45 4.28
C MET A 282 15.54 22.48 5.80
N ALA A 283 14.65 21.85 6.58
CA ALA A 283 14.83 21.74 8.03
C ALA A 283 16.15 21.03 8.40
N LEU A 284 16.52 19.96 7.70
CA LEU A 284 17.80 19.29 7.88
C LEU A 284 19.01 20.20 7.55
N ARG A 285 18.87 21.12 6.59
CA ARG A 285 19.93 22.13 6.32
C ARG A 285 20.04 23.13 7.46
N VAL A 286 18.91 23.55 8.02
CA VAL A 286 18.86 24.43 9.20
C VAL A 286 19.52 23.75 10.40
N LEU A 287 19.17 22.49 10.69
CA LEU A 287 19.76 21.70 11.77
C LEU A 287 21.28 21.51 11.61
N LYS A 288 21.77 21.49 10.36
CA LYS A 288 23.22 21.47 10.06
C LYS A 288 23.90 22.84 10.14
N GLY A 289 23.19 23.86 10.61
CA GLY A 289 23.75 25.20 10.86
C GLY A 289 23.60 26.18 9.68
N THR A 290 22.83 25.88 8.65
CA THR A 290 22.54 26.84 7.57
C THR A 290 21.47 27.82 8.06
N PRO A 291 21.72 29.14 8.09
CA PRO A 291 20.72 30.11 8.51
C PRO A 291 19.49 30.07 7.58
N PRO A 292 18.23 30.01 8.08
CA PRO A 292 17.03 29.91 7.26
C PRO A 292 16.94 30.98 6.17
N GLU A 293 17.28 32.22 6.47
CA GLU A 293 17.25 33.35 5.54
C GLU A 293 18.23 33.24 4.37
N THR A 294 19.20 32.31 4.46
CA THR A 294 20.11 32.00 3.33
C THR A 294 19.60 30.87 2.44
N ILE A 295 18.56 30.21 2.88
CA ILE A 295 17.87 29.17 2.09
C ILE A 295 16.74 29.87 1.31
N PRO A 296 16.81 29.95 -0.02
CA PRO A 296 15.77 30.59 -0.80
C PRO A 296 14.40 29.93 -0.57
N ILE A 297 13.36 30.73 -0.47
CA ILE A 297 11.98 30.20 -0.49
C ILE A 297 11.74 29.60 -1.86
N VAL A 298 11.26 28.37 -1.88
CA VAL A 298 10.85 27.68 -3.11
C VAL A 298 9.46 28.18 -3.46
N ARG A 299 9.36 28.97 -4.54
CA ARG A 299 8.08 29.52 -5.02
C ARG A 299 7.32 28.55 -5.88
N GLU A 300 8.03 27.77 -6.69
CA GLU A 300 7.42 26.72 -7.48
C GLU A 300 7.26 25.46 -6.61
N SER A 301 6.02 25.16 -6.26
CA SER A 301 5.67 23.95 -5.52
C SER A 301 6.30 22.70 -6.18
N PRO A 302 6.71 21.69 -5.42
CA PRO A 302 7.31 20.46 -5.95
C PRO A 302 6.28 19.59 -6.68
N ASN A 303 5.53 20.22 -7.60
CA ASN A 303 4.49 19.60 -8.40
C ASN A 303 5.06 18.50 -9.30
N ARG A 304 4.38 17.36 -9.35
CA ARG A 304 4.80 16.21 -10.14
C ARG A 304 3.74 15.85 -11.19
N TYR A 305 4.20 15.44 -12.36
CA TYR A 305 3.32 14.80 -13.31
C TYR A 305 2.93 13.43 -12.76
N MET A 306 1.65 13.25 -12.47
CA MET A 306 1.11 12.03 -11.89
C MET A 306 -0.15 11.62 -12.60
N PHE A 307 -0.27 10.32 -12.96
CA PHE A 307 -1.39 9.81 -13.77
C PHE A 307 -1.88 8.46 -13.26
N ASP A 308 -3.18 8.19 -13.41
CA ASP A 308 -3.78 6.88 -13.17
C ASP A 308 -3.90 6.11 -14.49
N TYR A 309 -3.10 5.05 -14.61
CA TYR A 309 -3.07 4.20 -15.81
C TYR A 309 -4.44 3.61 -16.16
N ARG A 310 -5.25 3.23 -15.16
CA ARG A 310 -6.58 2.65 -15.40
C ARG A 310 -7.51 3.65 -16.07
N ILE A 311 -7.46 4.90 -15.61
CA ILE A 311 -8.30 5.97 -16.14
C ILE A 311 -7.80 6.40 -17.51
N MET A 312 -6.48 6.53 -17.69
CA MET A 312 -5.88 6.75 -19.03
C MET A 312 -6.37 5.68 -20.03
N LYS A 313 -6.34 4.41 -19.64
CA LYS A 313 -6.80 3.30 -20.48
C LYS A 313 -8.30 3.40 -20.79
N ARG A 314 -9.13 3.80 -19.80
CA ARG A 314 -10.58 4.03 -19.99
C ARG A 314 -10.85 5.04 -21.10
N PHE A 315 -10.06 6.09 -21.17
CA PHE A 315 -10.19 7.15 -22.17
C PHE A 315 -9.30 6.98 -23.41
N GLY A 316 -8.67 5.81 -23.59
CA GLY A 316 -7.84 5.50 -24.76
C GLY A 316 -6.56 6.33 -24.86
N ILE A 317 -6.04 6.85 -23.75
CA ILE A 317 -4.83 7.69 -23.72
C ILE A 317 -3.59 6.80 -23.72
N ASP A 318 -2.70 7.02 -24.70
CA ASP A 318 -1.41 6.34 -24.77
C ASP A 318 -0.47 6.86 -23.67
N PRO A 319 0.08 5.98 -22.82
CA PRO A 319 1.09 6.37 -21.84
C PRO A 319 2.36 7.01 -22.42
N GLY A 320 2.66 6.79 -23.69
CA GLY A 320 3.80 7.42 -24.37
C GLY A 320 3.66 8.93 -24.62
N ILE A 321 2.45 9.50 -24.47
CA ILE A 321 2.20 10.93 -24.70
C ILE A 321 2.48 11.81 -23.47
N ILE A 322 2.50 11.23 -22.26
CA ILE A 322 2.77 11.97 -21.02
C ILE A 322 4.29 12.22 -20.85
N PRO A 323 4.70 13.18 -20.00
CA PRO A 323 6.11 13.42 -19.71
C PRO A 323 6.82 12.17 -19.16
N GLU A 324 8.09 11.93 -19.56
CA GLU A 324 8.85 10.72 -19.19
C GLU A 324 9.01 10.55 -17.65
N GLU A 325 9.14 11.66 -16.91
CA GLU A 325 9.30 11.66 -15.45
C GLU A 325 7.98 11.49 -14.68
N SER A 326 6.90 11.17 -15.37
CA SER A 326 5.59 11.06 -14.75
C SER A 326 5.50 9.85 -13.81
N VAL A 327 4.95 10.09 -12.63
CA VAL A 327 4.56 9.02 -11.69
C VAL A 327 3.25 8.40 -12.17
N MET A 328 3.26 7.10 -12.41
CA MET A 328 2.06 6.39 -12.86
C MET A 328 1.58 5.45 -11.77
N ILE A 329 0.35 5.69 -11.27
CA ILE A 329 -0.31 4.78 -10.33
C ILE A 329 -1.16 3.75 -11.08
N ASN A 330 -1.50 2.66 -10.38
CA ASN A 330 -2.39 1.61 -10.89
C ASN A 330 -1.96 0.99 -12.23
N ARG A 331 -0.68 1.13 -12.61
CA ARG A 331 -0.11 0.42 -13.75
C ARG A 331 -0.05 -1.07 -13.42
N PRO A 332 -0.64 -1.95 -14.24
CA PRO A 332 -0.55 -3.37 -13.99
C PRO A 332 0.91 -3.79 -14.00
N PHE A 333 1.27 -4.60 -13.02
CA PHE A 333 2.61 -5.14 -12.91
C PHE A 333 2.89 -6.06 -14.11
N SER A 334 3.76 -5.63 -14.99
CA SER A 334 4.25 -6.48 -16.07
C SER A 334 5.58 -7.10 -15.66
N VAL A 335 5.53 -8.36 -15.23
CA VAL A 335 6.73 -9.15 -14.92
C VAL A 335 7.69 -9.14 -16.12
N TYR A 336 7.16 -9.17 -17.35
CA TYR A 336 7.95 -9.12 -18.57
C TYR A 336 8.68 -7.79 -18.76
N GLU A 337 8.00 -6.65 -18.57
CA GLU A 337 8.65 -5.33 -18.73
C GLU A 337 9.73 -5.10 -17.67
N GLN A 338 9.43 -5.44 -16.41
CA GLN A 338 10.35 -5.21 -15.29
C GLN A 338 11.58 -6.14 -15.34
N PHE A 339 11.38 -7.38 -15.77
CA PHE A 339 12.43 -8.40 -15.75
C PHE A 339 12.87 -8.82 -17.15
N ARG A 340 12.54 -8.06 -18.20
CA ARG A 340 12.88 -8.36 -19.61
C ARG A 340 14.36 -8.71 -19.80
N GLY A 341 15.26 -7.92 -19.21
CA GLY A 341 16.69 -8.19 -19.26
C GLY A 341 17.09 -9.48 -18.53
N GLN A 342 16.49 -9.72 -17.36
CA GLN A 342 16.75 -10.91 -16.57
C GLN A 342 16.14 -12.16 -17.22
N ILE A 343 14.93 -12.05 -17.78
CA ILE A 343 14.28 -13.12 -18.55
C ILE A 343 15.13 -13.48 -19.78
N LEU A 344 15.62 -12.49 -20.52
CA LEU A 344 16.50 -12.71 -21.66
C LEU A 344 17.85 -13.30 -21.23
N MET A 345 18.41 -12.84 -20.12
CA MET A 345 19.65 -13.37 -19.55
C MET A 345 19.49 -14.82 -19.07
N VAL A 346 18.39 -15.12 -18.36
CA VAL A 346 18.06 -16.49 -17.95
C VAL A 346 17.78 -17.37 -19.17
N GLY A 347 17.09 -16.87 -20.18
CA GLY A 347 16.85 -17.54 -21.44
C GLY A 347 18.15 -17.82 -22.20
N ALA A 348 19.07 -16.86 -22.29
CA ALA A 348 20.39 -17.01 -22.91
C ALA A 348 21.28 -18.00 -22.12
N LEU A 349 21.26 -17.92 -20.77
CA LEU A 349 21.97 -18.85 -19.90
C LEU A 349 21.41 -20.27 -20.04
N PHE A 350 20.08 -20.41 -20.11
CA PHE A 350 19.43 -21.70 -20.34
C PHE A 350 19.82 -22.28 -21.72
N PHE A 351 19.86 -21.43 -22.75
CA PHE A 351 20.28 -21.84 -24.09
C PHE A 351 21.75 -22.24 -24.14
N LEU A 352 22.65 -21.48 -23.48
CA LEU A 352 24.08 -21.80 -23.35
C LEU A 352 24.30 -23.10 -22.55
N LEU A 353 23.60 -23.27 -21.43
CA LEU A 353 23.65 -24.48 -20.62
C LEU A 353 23.09 -25.68 -21.39
N SER A 354 21.99 -25.51 -22.12
CA SER A 354 21.44 -26.55 -23.00
C SER A 354 22.40 -26.92 -24.13
N SER A 355 23.05 -25.92 -24.75
CA SER A 355 24.06 -26.14 -25.77
C SER A 355 25.32 -26.84 -25.21
N LEU A 356 25.75 -26.41 -24.01
CA LEU A 356 26.87 -27.07 -23.30
C LEU A 356 26.53 -28.51 -22.93
N VAL A 357 25.29 -28.73 -22.44
CA VAL A 357 24.78 -30.08 -22.14
C VAL A 357 24.74 -30.96 -23.38
N LEU A 358 24.30 -30.41 -24.51
CA LEU A 358 24.32 -31.13 -25.82
C LEU A 358 25.74 -31.47 -26.28
N ILE A 359 26.70 -30.55 -26.14
CA ILE A 359 28.13 -30.79 -26.48
C ILE A 359 28.74 -31.81 -25.49
N LEU A 360 28.48 -31.67 -24.20
CA LEU A 360 28.95 -32.64 -23.20
C LEU A 360 28.31 -34.03 -23.39
N PHE A 361 26.99 -34.02 -23.75
CA PHE A 361 26.29 -35.25 -24.08
C PHE A 361 26.89 -35.95 -25.31
N GLY A 362 27.17 -35.18 -26.34
CA GLY A 362 27.87 -35.68 -27.54
C GLY A 362 29.25 -36.31 -27.20
N ASN A 363 30.04 -35.62 -26.37
CA ASN A 363 31.34 -36.14 -25.89
C ASN A 363 31.19 -37.38 -24.99
N ILE A 364 30.16 -37.41 -24.11
CA ILE A 364 29.89 -38.57 -23.24
C ILE A 364 29.43 -39.77 -24.05
N VAL A 365 28.56 -39.54 -25.05
CA VAL A 365 28.12 -40.61 -25.98
C VAL A 365 29.29 -41.20 -26.76
N HIS A 366 30.22 -40.34 -27.22
CA HIS A 366 31.41 -40.80 -27.95
C HIS A 366 32.37 -41.60 -27.06
N ARG A 367 32.58 -41.17 -25.81
CA ARG A 367 33.40 -41.93 -24.81
C ARG A 367 32.72 -43.22 -24.34
N ARG A 368 31.37 -43.21 -24.18
CA ARG A 368 30.61 -44.38 -23.75
C ARG A 368 30.52 -45.49 -24.80
N LYS A 369 30.55 -45.14 -26.11
CA LYS A 369 30.62 -46.17 -27.18
C LYS A 369 31.87 -47.06 -27.06
N ALA A 370 32.97 -46.54 -26.52
CA ALA A 370 34.20 -47.30 -26.30
C ALA A 370 34.23 -48.14 -25.01
N GLN A 371 33.35 -47.82 -24.03
CA GLN A 371 33.31 -48.53 -22.73
C GLN A 371 32.11 -49.49 -22.55
N ASN A 372 31.11 -49.43 -23.44
CA ASN A 372 29.81 -50.09 -23.21
C ASN A 372 29.68 -51.57 -23.64
N GLU A 373 30.72 -52.21 -24.15
CA GLU A 373 30.62 -53.67 -24.42
C GLU A 373 30.79 -54.56 -23.18
N LEU A 374 31.34 -54.00 -22.11
CA LEU A 374 31.61 -54.80 -20.89
C LEU A 374 30.62 -54.63 -19.72
N ALA A 375 29.80 -53.58 -19.74
CA ALA A 375 28.94 -53.23 -18.57
C ALA A 375 27.43 -53.54 -18.77
N ARG A 376 27.02 -54.10 -19.89
CA ARG A 376 25.63 -54.20 -20.31
C ARG A 376 24.70 -55.10 -19.48
N SER A 377 25.21 -56.04 -18.74
CA SER A 377 24.33 -57.03 -18.06
C SER A 377 23.94 -56.63 -16.62
N ALA A 378 24.79 -55.90 -15.90
CA ALA A 378 24.51 -55.50 -14.50
C ALA A 378 23.78 -54.15 -14.38
N GLU A 379 23.92 -53.27 -15.39
CA GLU A 379 23.39 -51.90 -15.35
C GLU A 379 21.88 -51.81 -15.67
N GLN A 380 21.35 -52.76 -16.48
CA GLN A 380 19.96 -52.71 -16.91
C GLN A 380 18.93 -52.86 -15.78
N VAL A 381 19.24 -53.65 -14.76
CA VAL A 381 18.32 -53.85 -13.61
C VAL A 381 18.38 -52.67 -12.64
N ARG A 382 19.58 -52.06 -12.48
CA ARG A 382 19.75 -50.91 -11.57
C ARG A 382 19.22 -49.61 -12.17
N SER A 383 19.30 -49.45 -13.51
CA SER A 383 18.78 -48.33 -14.25
C SER A 383 17.24 -48.26 -14.20
N SER A 384 16.57 -49.42 -14.30
CA SER A 384 15.09 -49.48 -14.32
C SER A 384 14.43 -49.07 -12.99
N LEU A 385 15.08 -49.31 -11.86
CA LEU A 385 14.61 -48.87 -10.54
C LEU A 385 14.82 -47.35 -10.34
N GLY A 386 16.02 -46.86 -10.75
CA GLY A 386 16.31 -45.42 -10.62
C GLY A 386 15.45 -44.50 -11.51
N GLU A 387 15.10 -44.99 -12.72
CA GLU A 387 14.21 -44.24 -13.63
C GLU A 387 12.79 -44.10 -13.07
N LYS A 388 12.27 -45.15 -12.40
CA LYS A 388 10.94 -45.07 -11.77
C LYS A 388 10.90 -44.05 -10.62
N GLU A 389 11.96 -43.98 -9.80
CA GLU A 389 12.04 -42.97 -8.71
C GLU A 389 12.20 -41.55 -9.23
N ILE A 390 13.00 -41.36 -10.31
CA ILE A 390 13.20 -40.06 -10.91
C ILE A 390 11.92 -39.55 -11.61
N LEU A 391 11.22 -40.45 -12.32
CA LEU A 391 9.94 -40.11 -12.97
C LEU A 391 8.86 -39.71 -11.96
N LEU A 392 8.79 -40.38 -10.83
CA LEU A 392 7.86 -40.02 -9.76
C LEU A 392 8.18 -38.64 -9.18
N LYS A 393 9.46 -38.33 -8.94
CA LYS A 393 9.88 -36.99 -8.47
C LYS A 393 9.58 -35.90 -9.51
N GLU A 394 9.83 -36.15 -10.79
CA GLU A 394 9.57 -35.20 -11.88
C GLU A 394 8.06 -34.90 -12.03
N VAL A 395 7.21 -35.92 -11.89
CA VAL A 395 5.75 -35.77 -11.94
C VAL A 395 5.27 -34.85 -10.80
N HIS A 396 5.75 -35.07 -9.59
CA HIS A 396 5.38 -34.21 -8.45
C HIS A 396 5.85 -32.76 -8.61
N HIS A 397 7.05 -32.55 -9.15
CA HIS A 397 7.58 -31.20 -9.42
C HIS A 397 6.75 -30.45 -10.48
N ARG A 398 6.29 -31.15 -11.52
CA ARG A 398 5.44 -30.57 -12.56
C ARG A 398 4.03 -30.27 -12.06
N VAL A 399 3.47 -31.12 -11.21
CA VAL A 399 2.15 -30.86 -10.61
C VAL A 399 2.20 -29.59 -9.75
N LYS A 400 3.23 -29.42 -8.87
CA LYS A 400 3.42 -28.19 -8.10
C LYS A 400 3.50 -26.95 -9.00
N ASN A 401 4.36 -26.98 -10.03
CA ASN A 401 4.55 -25.85 -10.93
C ASN A 401 3.24 -25.48 -11.67
N ASN A 402 2.49 -26.49 -12.10
CA ASN A 402 1.20 -26.27 -12.74
C ASN A 402 0.17 -25.64 -11.79
N LEU A 403 0.13 -26.10 -10.53
CA LEU A 403 -0.74 -25.51 -9.51
C LEU A 403 -0.35 -24.07 -9.18
N GLN A 404 0.94 -23.73 -9.15
CA GLN A 404 1.41 -22.36 -8.97
C GLN A 404 1.03 -21.46 -10.15
N VAL A 405 1.13 -21.94 -11.38
CA VAL A 405 0.69 -21.20 -12.58
C VAL A 405 -0.83 -20.97 -12.53
N ILE A 406 -1.60 -21.99 -12.17
CA ILE A 406 -3.05 -21.89 -12.02
C ILE A 406 -3.41 -20.87 -10.94
N SER A 407 -2.73 -20.92 -9.79
CA SER A 407 -2.89 -19.94 -8.72
C SER A 407 -2.57 -18.50 -9.19
N GLY A 408 -1.48 -18.32 -9.93
CA GLY A 408 -1.10 -17.04 -10.52
C GLY A 408 -2.13 -16.51 -11.53
N LEU A 409 -2.66 -17.39 -12.37
CA LEU A 409 -3.72 -17.04 -13.33
C LEU A 409 -5.03 -16.67 -12.63
N LEU A 410 -5.42 -17.41 -11.59
CA LEU A 410 -6.61 -17.09 -10.79
C LEU A 410 -6.46 -15.72 -10.09
N ASN A 411 -5.27 -15.42 -9.59
CA ASN A 411 -4.97 -14.12 -8.97
C ASN A 411 -5.08 -12.97 -10.00
N LEU A 412 -4.49 -13.13 -11.18
CA LEU A 412 -4.59 -12.15 -12.24
C LEU A 412 -6.04 -11.92 -12.69
N GLN A 413 -6.83 -12.99 -12.81
CA GLN A 413 -8.25 -12.87 -13.16
C GLN A 413 -9.05 -12.16 -12.06
N ALA A 414 -8.78 -12.45 -10.79
CA ALA A 414 -9.43 -11.80 -9.65
C ALA A 414 -9.22 -10.27 -9.63
N HIS A 415 -8.05 -9.78 -10.09
CA HIS A 415 -7.75 -8.35 -10.18
C HIS A 415 -8.53 -7.62 -11.30
N HIS A 416 -8.98 -8.33 -12.31
CA HIS A 416 -9.76 -7.74 -13.41
C HIS A 416 -11.27 -7.75 -13.17
N ILE A 417 -11.72 -8.41 -12.11
CA ILE A 417 -13.14 -8.54 -11.77
C ILE A 417 -13.56 -7.37 -10.88
N THR A 418 -14.53 -6.60 -11.38
CA THR A 418 -15.09 -5.44 -10.66
C THR A 418 -16.17 -5.82 -9.67
N ASP A 419 -16.84 -6.95 -9.91
CA ASP A 419 -17.85 -7.49 -9.00
C ASP A 419 -17.19 -8.20 -7.81
N GLU A 420 -17.54 -7.76 -6.61
CA GLU A 420 -16.93 -8.23 -5.37
C GLU A 420 -17.24 -9.70 -5.06
N LEU A 421 -18.44 -10.15 -5.44
CA LEU A 421 -18.87 -11.55 -5.27
C LEU A 421 -18.05 -12.48 -6.16
N SER A 422 -17.94 -12.16 -7.45
CA SER A 422 -17.14 -12.93 -8.41
C SER A 422 -15.66 -12.96 -8.02
N ARG A 423 -15.10 -11.82 -7.57
CA ARG A 423 -13.71 -11.75 -7.07
C ARG A 423 -13.48 -12.67 -5.87
N GLY A 424 -14.46 -12.74 -4.96
CA GLY A 424 -14.43 -13.65 -3.81
C GLY A 424 -14.30 -15.13 -4.25
N ILE A 425 -15.08 -15.56 -5.24
CA ILE A 425 -15.05 -16.92 -5.77
C ILE A 425 -13.68 -17.29 -6.37
N TYR A 426 -13.07 -16.35 -7.11
CA TYR A 426 -11.73 -16.57 -7.68
C TYR A 426 -10.65 -16.69 -6.58
N LYS A 427 -10.73 -15.87 -5.53
CA LYS A 427 -9.83 -15.94 -4.38
C LYS A 427 -9.96 -17.26 -3.62
N GLU A 428 -11.18 -17.79 -3.46
CA GLU A 428 -11.41 -19.11 -2.90
C GLU A 428 -10.77 -20.21 -3.75
N SER A 429 -11.03 -20.17 -5.05
CA SER A 429 -10.43 -21.12 -5.99
C SER A 429 -8.91 -21.09 -5.94
N GLN A 430 -8.32 -19.89 -5.83
CA GLN A 430 -6.88 -19.71 -5.66
C GLN A 430 -6.37 -20.37 -4.37
N ASN A 431 -7.03 -20.13 -3.24
CA ASN A 431 -6.63 -20.70 -1.95
C ASN A 431 -6.69 -22.24 -1.97
N ARG A 432 -7.69 -22.84 -2.63
CA ARG A 432 -7.78 -24.29 -2.84
C ARG A 432 -6.59 -24.83 -3.64
N VAL A 433 -6.22 -24.13 -4.71
CA VAL A 433 -5.05 -24.52 -5.52
C VAL A 433 -3.75 -24.39 -4.73
N ILE A 434 -3.61 -23.36 -3.89
CA ILE A 434 -2.44 -23.19 -2.99
C ILE A 434 -2.38 -24.33 -1.99
N SER A 435 -3.50 -24.72 -1.37
CA SER A 435 -3.56 -25.85 -0.43
C SER A 435 -3.08 -27.15 -1.08
N MET A 436 -3.53 -27.42 -2.32
CA MET A 436 -3.05 -28.58 -3.08
C MET A 436 -1.56 -28.47 -3.41
N ALA A 437 -1.06 -27.27 -3.70
CA ALA A 437 0.36 -27.08 -3.99
C ALA A 437 1.24 -27.27 -2.76
N LEU A 438 0.79 -26.87 -1.58
CA LEU A 438 1.52 -27.04 -0.31
C LEU A 438 1.69 -28.51 0.05
N ILE A 439 0.67 -29.33 -0.12
CA ILE A 439 0.80 -30.77 0.17
C ILE A 439 1.77 -31.47 -0.78
N HIS A 440 1.78 -31.04 -2.07
CA HIS A 440 2.77 -31.53 -3.02
C HIS A 440 4.20 -31.07 -2.69
N GLU A 441 4.35 -29.99 -1.93
CA GLU A 441 5.65 -29.51 -1.44
C GLU A 441 6.15 -30.34 -0.27
N GLU A 442 5.30 -30.68 0.70
CA GLU A 442 5.60 -31.55 1.83
C GLU A 442 5.97 -32.96 1.35
N LEU A 443 5.27 -33.51 0.36
CA LEU A 443 5.59 -34.81 -0.28
C LEU A 443 7.00 -34.86 -0.85
N TYR A 444 7.49 -33.74 -1.37
CA TYR A 444 8.84 -33.68 -1.93
C TYR A 444 9.94 -33.71 -0.86
N GLN A 445 9.65 -33.25 0.36
CA GLN A 445 10.58 -33.23 1.48
C GLN A 445 10.56 -34.54 2.31
N ALA A 446 9.48 -35.32 2.20
CA ALA A 446 9.33 -36.57 2.92
C ALA A 446 10.29 -37.66 2.42
N ARG A 447 10.80 -38.46 3.35
CA ARG A 447 11.63 -39.67 3.02
C ARG A 447 10.81 -40.76 2.36
N ASP A 448 9.51 -40.80 2.63
CA ASP A 448 8.55 -41.72 2.04
C ASP A 448 7.55 -40.87 1.21
N LEU A 449 7.49 -41.13 -0.10
CA LEU A 449 6.61 -40.38 -1.04
C LEU A 449 5.11 -40.69 -0.84
N ALA A 450 4.77 -41.63 0.03
CA ALA A 450 3.41 -42.03 0.33
C ALA A 450 2.84 -41.33 1.59
N ARG A 451 3.69 -40.76 2.44
CA ARG A 451 3.27 -40.20 3.73
C ARG A 451 3.84 -38.78 3.93
N VAL A 452 3.06 -37.91 4.60
CA VAL A 452 3.41 -36.54 4.93
C VAL A 452 3.22 -36.29 6.41
N ASP A 453 4.08 -35.45 7.02
CA ASP A 453 3.80 -34.84 8.32
C ASP A 453 2.60 -33.91 8.17
N PHE A 454 1.43 -34.43 8.56
CA PHE A 454 0.17 -33.70 8.38
C PHE A 454 0.07 -32.51 9.35
N GLY A 455 0.70 -32.58 10.52
CA GLY A 455 0.77 -31.47 11.47
C GLY A 455 1.50 -30.27 10.87
N ALA A 456 2.73 -30.49 10.38
CA ALA A 456 3.52 -29.43 9.72
C ALA A 456 2.78 -28.85 8.49
N TYR A 457 2.09 -29.70 7.74
CA TYR A 457 1.29 -29.25 6.61
C TYR A 457 0.13 -28.34 7.03
N ILE A 458 -0.64 -28.70 8.08
CA ILE A 458 -1.73 -27.86 8.60
C ILE A 458 -1.19 -26.51 9.07
N GLU A 459 -0.11 -26.50 9.86
CA GLU A 459 0.51 -25.27 10.34
C GLU A 459 0.84 -24.33 9.18
N ASN A 460 1.57 -24.82 8.18
CA ASN A 460 1.92 -24.06 6.98
C ASN A 460 0.68 -23.57 6.20
N LEU A 461 -0.33 -24.42 6.06
CA LEU A 461 -1.56 -24.09 5.36
C LEU A 461 -2.31 -22.95 6.05
N VAL A 462 -2.49 -23.06 7.38
CA VAL A 462 -3.23 -22.08 8.18
C VAL A 462 -2.49 -20.73 8.19
N GLU A 463 -1.17 -20.72 8.36
CA GLU A 463 -0.36 -19.50 8.28
C GLU A 463 -0.48 -18.80 6.93
N ASN A 464 -0.45 -19.55 5.83
CA ASN A 464 -0.64 -19.01 4.48
C ASN A 464 -2.04 -18.42 4.29
N LEU A 465 -3.08 -19.07 4.82
CA LEU A 465 -4.45 -18.55 4.76
C LEU A 465 -4.58 -17.24 5.53
N PHE A 466 -4.06 -17.16 6.76
CA PHE A 466 -4.06 -15.93 7.54
C PHE A 466 -3.32 -14.80 6.81
N GLY A 467 -2.20 -15.10 6.17
CA GLY A 467 -1.46 -14.15 5.33
C GLY A 467 -2.26 -13.67 4.12
N SER A 468 -2.96 -14.58 3.43
CA SER A 468 -3.71 -14.28 2.19
C SER A 468 -4.93 -13.40 2.41
N TYR A 469 -5.55 -13.49 3.60
CA TYR A 469 -6.71 -12.67 3.97
C TYR A 469 -6.33 -11.34 4.60
N SER A 470 -5.01 -11.03 4.74
CA SER A 470 -4.50 -9.78 5.33
C SER A 470 -5.13 -9.48 6.69
N VAL A 471 -5.30 -10.54 7.48
CA VAL A 471 -5.90 -10.43 8.81
C VAL A 471 -4.91 -9.73 9.73
N ASP A 472 -5.38 -8.72 10.44
CA ASP A 472 -4.60 -8.06 11.48
C ASP A 472 -4.39 -9.06 12.63
N LYS A 473 -3.15 -9.50 12.80
CA LYS A 473 -2.76 -10.49 13.83
C LYS A 473 -3.02 -9.99 15.26
N ASP A 474 -3.14 -8.68 15.45
CA ASP A 474 -3.53 -8.10 16.74
C ASP A 474 -5.04 -8.20 16.99
N ARG A 475 -5.83 -8.49 15.95
CA ARG A 475 -7.28 -8.59 16.03
C ARG A 475 -7.80 -10.02 16.07
N VAL A 476 -7.32 -10.86 15.20
CA VAL A 476 -7.72 -12.26 15.13
C VAL A 476 -6.52 -13.12 15.47
N THR A 477 -6.57 -13.76 16.61
CA THR A 477 -5.50 -14.65 17.07
C THR A 477 -5.73 -16.08 16.59
N LEU A 478 -4.65 -16.75 16.26
CA LEU A 478 -4.63 -18.16 15.88
C LEU A 478 -4.16 -19.01 17.06
N ASP A 479 -4.91 -20.04 17.37
CA ASP A 479 -4.63 -21.03 18.43
C ASP A 479 -4.48 -22.40 17.76
N LEU A 480 -3.27 -22.95 17.72
CA LEU A 480 -2.93 -24.23 17.11
C LEU A 480 -2.61 -25.26 18.18
N ASP A 481 -3.27 -26.43 18.10
CA ASP A 481 -3.10 -27.56 18.99
C ASP A 481 -3.00 -28.83 18.14
N ILE A 482 -1.79 -29.10 17.61
CA ILE A 482 -1.59 -29.97 16.46
C ILE A 482 -0.55 -31.04 16.77
N ASP A 483 -0.95 -32.31 16.60
CA ASP A 483 -0.03 -33.43 16.65
C ASP A 483 0.70 -33.60 15.31
N HIS A 484 2.02 -33.75 15.38
CA HIS A 484 2.87 -34.10 14.23
C HIS A 484 2.82 -35.57 13.99
N THR A 485 2.02 -36.02 13.04
CA THR A 485 1.87 -37.44 12.69
C THR A 485 1.97 -37.65 11.17
N GLU A 486 2.53 -38.79 10.76
CA GLU A 486 2.62 -39.15 9.36
C GLU A 486 1.29 -39.71 8.85
N MET A 487 0.74 -39.11 7.81
CA MET A 487 -0.53 -39.48 7.17
C MET A 487 -0.32 -39.79 5.69
N VAL A 488 -1.06 -40.78 5.15
CA VAL A 488 -1.02 -41.07 3.72
C VAL A 488 -1.62 -39.88 2.94
N VAL A 489 -1.02 -39.60 1.79
CA VAL A 489 -1.36 -38.44 0.95
C VAL A 489 -2.83 -38.42 0.52
N ASP A 490 -3.38 -39.61 0.22
CA ASP A 490 -4.77 -39.74 -0.20
C ASP A 490 -5.78 -39.35 0.90
N THR A 491 -5.35 -39.33 2.15
CA THR A 491 -6.12 -38.78 3.27
C THR A 491 -5.75 -37.33 3.56
N ALA A 492 -4.46 -36.97 3.45
CA ALA A 492 -3.96 -35.64 3.78
C ALA A 492 -4.52 -34.54 2.83
N ILE A 493 -4.58 -34.81 1.52
CA ILE A 493 -5.12 -33.84 0.54
C ILE A 493 -6.59 -33.46 0.83
N PRO A 494 -7.52 -34.43 0.96
CA PRO A 494 -8.90 -34.13 1.35
C PRO A 494 -9.00 -33.36 2.68
N CYS A 495 -8.25 -33.76 3.70
CA CYS A 495 -8.26 -33.07 5.00
C CYS A 495 -7.75 -31.61 4.90
N GLY A 496 -6.70 -31.37 4.12
CA GLY A 496 -6.20 -30.01 3.87
C GLY A 496 -7.24 -29.11 3.19
N LEU A 497 -8.04 -29.66 2.29
CA LEU A 497 -9.16 -28.93 1.68
C LEU A 497 -10.25 -28.60 2.70
N ILE A 498 -10.57 -29.50 3.62
CA ILE A 498 -11.49 -29.22 4.73
C ILE A 498 -10.97 -28.04 5.56
N VAL A 499 -9.71 -28.11 6.00
CA VAL A 499 -9.08 -27.04 6.80
C VAL A 499 -9.13 -25.72 6.05
N ASN A 500 -8.77 -25.72 4.77
CA ASN A 500 -8.83 -24.51 3.93
C ASN A 500 -10.22 -23.88 3.90
N GLU A 501 -11.27 -24.69 3.67
CA GLU A 501 -12.64 -24.18 3.59
C GLU A 501 -13.14 -23.64 4.93
N LEU A 502 -12.89 -24.36 6.02
CA LEU A 502 -13.35 -23.98 7.35
C LEU A 502 -12.63 -22.71 7.84
N ILE A 503 -11.30 -22.65 7.71
CA ILE A 503 -10.53 -21.44 8.06
C ILE A 503 -10.94 -20.25 7.21
N SER A 504 -11.09 -20.43 5.89
CA SER A 504 -11.55 -19.36 5.00
C SER A 504 -12.91 -18.80 5.43
N ASN A 505 -13.82 -19.67 5.89
CA ASN A 505 -15.13 -19.26 6.40
C ASN A 505 -15.01 -18.49 7.73
N CYS A 506 -14.16 -18.93 8.67
CA CYS A 506 -13.90 -18.19 9.90
C CYS A 506 -13.37 -16.78 9.58
N LEU A 507 -12.37 -16.67 8.70
CA LEU A 507 -11.74 -15.38 8.37
C LEU A 507 -12.67 -14.41 7.62
N LYS A 508 -13.64 -14.93 6.84
CA LYS A 508 -14.59 -14.11 6.09
C LYS A 508 -15.81 -13.68 6.90
N HIS A 509 -16.30 -14.58 7.75
CA HIS A 509 -17.66 -14.46 8.29
C HIS A 509 -17.73 -14.33 9.80
N ALA A 510 -16.73 -14.85 10.54
CA ALA A 510 -16.81 -14.89 11.98
C ALA A 510 -16.60 -13.52 12.65
N PHE A 511 -15.81 -12.62 12.04
CA PHE A 511 -15.35 -11.38 12.68
C PHE A 511 -15.69 -10.12 11.85
N PRO A 512 -16.97 -9.81 11.64
CA PRO A 512 -17.39 -8.61 10.91
C PRO A 512 -17.00 -7.31 11.66
N ASP A 513 -17.01 -6.19 10.94
CA ASP A 513 -16.90 -4.82 11.46
C ASP A 513 -15.74 -4.56 12.44
N GLY A 514 -14.65 -5.28 12.29
CA GLY A 514 -13.48 -5.03 13.13
C GLY A 514 -13.48 -5.78 14.47
N MET A 515 -14.33 -6.77 14.64
CA MET A 515 -14.40 -7.63 15.82
C MET A 515 -13.08 -8.35 16.07
N ASN A 516 -12.65 -8.39 17.33
CA ASN A 516 -11.52 -9.23 17.76
C ASN A 516 -12.02 -10.63 18.04
N GLY A 517 -11.18 -11.60 17.80
CA GLY A 517 -11.51 -12.98 18.11
C GLY A 517 -10.36 -13.96 17.96
N ARG A 518 -10.70 -15.22 18.05
CA ARG A 518 -9.76 -16.33 17.98
C ARG A 518 -10.29 -17.39 17.04
N VAL A 519 -9.38 -17.90 16.20
CA VAL A 519 -9.60 -19.14 15.43
C VAL A 519 -8.73 -20.21 16.04
N ARG A 520 -9.34 -21.33 16.42
CA ARG A 520 -8.66 -22.51 16.94
C ARG A 520 -8.70 -23.61 15.92
N VAL A 521 -7.54 -24.25 15.71
CA VAL A 521 -7.38 -25.47 14.93
C VAL A 521 -6.70 -26.50 15.82
N ALA A 522 -7.38 -27.61 16.04
CA ALA A 522 -6.80 -28.74 16.76
C ALA A 522 -6.82 -29.98 15.85
N PHE A 523 -5.74 -30.74 15.88
CA PHE A 523 -5.60 -31.99 15.15
C PHE A 523 -4.87 -33.02 16.01
N HIS A 524 -5.54 -34.12 16.28
CA HIS A 524 -5.02 -35.19 17.16
C HIS A 524 -5.15 -36.54 16.53
N GLU A 525 -4.10 -37.37 16.68
CA GLU A 525 -4.16 -38.79 16.37
C GLU A 525 -4.74 -39.54 17.59
N LEU A 526 -5.85 -40.23 17.38
CA LEU A 526 -6.49 -41.08 18.34
C LEU A 526 -5.99 -42.53 18.18
N ASP A 527 -6.55 -43.48 18.91
CA ASP A 527 -6.22 -44.89 18.80
C ASP A 527 -6.59 -45.45 17.40
N ASP A 528 -5.84 -46.43 16.87
CA ASP A 528 -6.13 -47.15 15.63
C ASP A 528 -6.18 -46.29 14.33
N LYS A 529 -5.30 -45.27 14.21
CA LYS A 529 -5.28 -44.38 13.02
C LYS A 529 -6.63 -43.66 12.77
N GLU A 530 -7.34 -43.38 13.82
CA GLU A 530 -8.47 -42.47 13.85
C GLU A 530 -7.94 -41.07 14.20
N TYR A 531 -8.47 -40.08 13.51
CA TYR A 531 -8.02 -38.70 13.67
C TYR A 531 -9.20 -37.78 14.05
N GLU A 532 -8.91 -36.83 14.90
CA GLU A 532 -9.81 -35.76 15.28
C GLU A 532 -9.30 -34.44 14.71
N LEU A 533 -10.13 -33.74 13.96
CA LEU A 533 -9.88 -32.40 13.45
C LEU A 533 -10.97 -31.46 13.99
N VAL A 534 -10.54 -30.43 14.71
CA VAL A 534 -11.45 -29.38 15.21
C VAL A 534 -11.03 -28.04 14.62
N VAL A 535 -11.97 -27.35 13.98
CA VAL A 535 -11.81 -25.97 13.56
C VAL A 535 -12.93 -25.14 14.16
N SER A 536 -12.57 -24.13 14.95
CA SER A 536 -13.58 -23.29 15.62
C SER A 536 -13.17 -21.83 15.68
N ASP A 537 -14.16 -20.97 15.77
CA ASP A 537 -14.02 -19.54 16.01
C ASP A 537 -14.90 -19.10 17.19
N ASP A 538 -14.56 -18.00 17.83
CA ASP A 538 -15.35 -17.32 18.85
C ASP A 538 -16.06 -16.07 18.31
N GLY A 539 -16.37 -16.08 17.04
CA GLY A 539 -17.01 -14.99 16.32
C GLY A 539 -18.52 -14.91 16.48
N VAL A 540 -19.19 -14.32 15.50
CA VAL A 540 -20.64 -14.09 15.53
C VAL A 540 -21.48 -15.37 15.46
N GLY A 541 -20.86 -16.50 15.11
CA GLY A 541 -21.55 -17.79 14.99
C GLY A 541 -22.45 -17.92 13.77
N LEU A 542 -22.96 -19.12 13.58
CA LEU A 542 -23.93 -19.43 12.51
C LEU A 542 -25.36 -19.13 12.97
N PRO A 543 -26.21 -18.54 12.09
CA PRO A 543 -27.63 -18.33 12.40
C PRO A 543 -28.33 -19.64 12.81
N LEU A 544 -29.16 -19.57 13.85
CA LEU A 544 -29.86 -20.76 14.41
C LEU A 544 -30.77 -21.46 13.39
N GLU A 545 -31.31 -20.70 12.45
CA GLU A 545 -32.24 -21.19 11.43
C GLU A 545 -31.54 -21.77 10.18
N MET A 546 -30.21 -21.65 10.09
CA MET A 546 -29.45 -22.08 8.93
C MET A 546 -29.23 -23.60 8.93
N ASP A 547 -29.82 -24.32 8.00
CA ASP A 547 -29.53 -25.74 7.77
C ASP A 547 -28.20 -25.86 7.00
N ILE A 548 -27.13 -26.17 7.72
CA ILE A 548 -25.76 -26.24 7.17
C ILE A 548 -25.62 -27.38 6.16
N THR A 549 -26.46 -28.42 6.27
CA THR A 549 -26.42 -29.59 5.36
C THR A 549 -27.06 -29.30 4.01
N ARG A 550 -27.85 -28.21 3.92
CA ARG A 550 -28.55 -27.76 2.69
C ARG A 550 -28.10 -26.36 2.25
N THR A 551 -26.87 -26.03 2.52
CA THR A 551 -26.32 -24.72 2.13
C THR A 551 -26.03 -24.64 0.64
N ASP A 552 -26.28 -23.48 0.04
CA ASP A 552 -25.86 -23.16 -1.34
C ASP A 552 -24.36 -22.82 -1.43
N SER A 553 -23.64 -22.77 -0.31
CA SER A 553 -22.20 -22.51 -0.28
C SER A 553 -21.42 -23.71 -0.81
N LEU A 554 -20.74 -23.51 -1.94
CA LEU A 554 -19.91 -24.53 -2.59
C LEU A 554 -18.82 -25.07 -1.63
N GLY A 555 -18.25 -24.21 -0.79
CA GLY A 555 -17.21 -24.59 0.19
C GLY A 555 -17.74 -25.58 1.23
N MET A 556 -18.92 -25.30 1.80
CA MET A 556 -19.51 -26.20 2.79
C MET A 556 -19.98 -27.52 2.16
N GLN A 557 -20.54 -27.49 0.94
CA GLN A 557 -20.85 -28.72 0.20
C GLN A 557 -19.60 -29.58 -0.01
N LEU A 558 -18.46 -28.95 -0.33
CA LEU A 558 -17.19 -29.64 -0.49
C LEU A 558 -16.72 -30.28 0.85
N VAL A 559 -16.84 -29.58 1.97
CA VAL A 559 -16.51 -30.12 3.31
C VAL A 559 -17.32 -31.38 3.59
N PHE A 560 -18.64 -31.35 3.44
CA PHE A 560 -19.48 -32.53 3.68
C PHE A 560 -19.16 -33.68 2.74
N LEU A 561 -18.94 -33.42 1.45
CA LEU A 561 -18.55 -34.41 0.46
C LEU A 561 -17.23 -35.09 0.84
N ILE A 562 -16.23 -34.32 1.25
CA ILE A 562 -14.92 -34.86 1.65
C ILE A 562 -15.04 -35.68 2.93
N VAL A 563 -15.77 -35.21 3.94
CA VAL A 563 -16.00 -35.97 5.16
C VAL A 563 -16.69 -37.31 4.85
N GLU A 564 -17.66 -37.34 3.95
CA GLU A 564 -18.28 -38.57 3.49
C GLU A 564 -17.28 -39.49 2.75
N GLN A 565 -16.45 -38.93 1.86
CA GLN A 565 -15.36 -39.66 1.18
C GLN A 565 -14.39 -40.30 2.16
N LEU A 566 -14.04 -39.60 3.23
CA LEU A 566 -13.17 -40.11 4.32
C LEU A 566 -13.92 -41.05 5.27
N LYS A 567 -15.20 -41.34 5.02
CA LYS A 567 -16.10 -42.11 5.90
C LYS A 567 -16.11 -41.58 7.34
N GLY A 568 -15.91 -40.26 7.48
CA GLY A 568 -15.83 -39.54 8.74
C GLY A 568 -17.20 -39.15 9.26
N LYS A 569 -17.20 -38.58 10.47
CA LYS A 569 -18.36 -37.92 11.08
C LYS A 569 -18.04 -36.46 11.30
N ILE A 570 -19.02 -35.59 11.12
CA ILE A 570 -18.91 -34.17 11.37
C ILE A 570 -20.00 -33.72 12.33
N GLU A 571 -19.61 -33.03 13.39
CA GLU A 571 -20.51 -32.38 14.33
C GLU A 571 -20.27 -30.88 14.28
N VAL A 572 -21.33 -30.08 14.42
CA VAL A 572 -21.26 -28.63 14.34
C VAL A 572 -21.78 -28.00 15.62
N SER A 573 -20.92 -27.26 16.31
CA SER A 573 -21.26 -26.46 17.48
C SER A 573 -21.57 -25.01 17.07
N ARG A 574 -22.54 -24.40 17.78
CA ARG A 574 -22.97 -23.00 17.57
C ARG A 574 -22.92 -22.18 18.86
N GLU A 575 -22.33 -22.74 19.91
CA GLU A 575 -22.23 -22.07 21.21
C GLU A 575 -20.91 -21.28 21.28
N GLY A 576 -21.03 -19.96 21.43
CA GLY A 576 -19.86 -19.07 21.59
C GLY A 576 -19.04 -18.86 20.32
N GLY A 577 -19.64 -19.02 19.14
CA GLY A 577 -19.01 -18.94 17.82
C GLY A 577 -19.44 -20.09 16.92
N THR A 578 -18.59 -20.50 15.99
CA THR A 578 -18.82 -21.68 15.13
C THR A 578 -17.71 -22.71 15.35
N GLY A 579 -18.09 -23.97 15.58
CA GLY A 579 -17.12 -25.06 15.72
C GLY A 579 -17.51 -26.26 14.87
N PHE A 580 -16.53 -26.82 14.16
CA PHE A 580 -16.62 -28.08 13.40
C PHE A 580 -15.72 -29.11 14.05
N HIS A 581 -16.29 -30.23 14.42
CA HIS A 581 -15.59 -31.38 14.99
C HIS A 581 -15.75 -32.55 14.04
N ILE A 582 -14.63 -33.04 13.52
CA ILE A 582 -14.58 -34.05 12.45
C ILE A 582 -13.73 -35.22 12.92
N LEU A 583 -14.32 -36.41 12.88
CA LEU A 583 -13.67 -37.67 13.17
C LEU A 583 -13.57 -38.50 11.89
N PHE A 584 -12.39 -39.02 11.56
CA PHE A 584 -12.16 -39.83 10.36
C PHE A 584 -11.02 -40.83 10.59
N ARG A 585 -10.90 -41.80 9.68
CA ARG A 585 -9.81 -42.80 9.69
C ARG A 585 -8.97 -42.70 8.45
N GLU A 586 -7.70 -43.07 8.57
CA GLU A 586 -6.81 -43.17 7.43
C GLU A 586 -7.32 -44.23 6.44
N TYR A 587 -7.43 -43.86 5.16
CA TYR A 587 -7.83 -44.77 4.11
C TYR A 587 -6.61 -45.66 3.73
N LEU A 588 -6.58 -46.87 4.24
CA LEU A 588 -5.63 -47.88 3.78
C LEU A 588 -6.27 -48.62 2.60
N GLU A 589 -5.83 -48.33 1.36
CA GLU A 589 -6.12 -49.26 0.27
C GLU A 589 -5.54 -50.63 0.68
N ALA A 590 -6.40 -51.62 0.71
CA ALA A 590 -5.95 -53.01 0.87
C ALA A 590 -4.95 -53.27 -0.26
N SER A 591 -3.68 -53.50 0.11
CA SER A 591 -2.65 -53.98 -0.80
C SER A 591 -3.24 -55.19 -1.54
N THR A 592 -3.52 -54.95 -2.82
CA THR A 592 -3.81 -56.05 -3.74
C THR A 592 -2.50 -56.85 -3.82
N ASP A 593 -2.44 -57.95 -3.06
CA ASP A 593 -1.51 -59.02 -3.31
C ASP A 593 -1.72 -59.50 -4.74
N ILE A 594 -0.89 -59.00 -5.65
CA ILE A 594 -0.72 -59.59 -6.97
C ILE A 594 0.55 -60.43 -6.88
N LEU A 595 0.30 -61.74 -6.73
CA LEU A 595 1.26 -62.83 -6.98
C LEU A 595 1.90 -62.73 -8.37
#